data_3c4a7da826890d7057646e611e43e008
#
_entry.id   3c4a7da826890d7057646e611e43e008
#
_cell.length_a   1.000
_cell.length_b   1.000
_cell.length_c   1.000
_cell.angle_alpha   90.00
_cell.angle_beta   90.00
_cell.angle_gamma   90.00
#
_symmetry.space_group_name_H-M   'P 1'
#
loop_
_entity.id
_entity.type
_entity.pdbx_description
1 polymer ?
#
loop_
_entity_poly.entity_id
_entity_poly.type
_entity_poly.pdbx_seq_one_letter_code
_entity_poly.pdbx_strand_id
1 'polypeptide(L)'
;MIAIWNNPEFIRNVRSQLRPGRSLATAVICAAISIVIGFAISHQTEYGRASGSYGWGLQILQTAFWLQALMLAAGGGIACINSIHREKEQNTFDYQRVTRLTPLELTLGKLFGAPVFTYFVFLCLMPLAIFGAVEGHRPFLSVVAAYAVLLVATLTIHALALLISLLTVRGSHTGAILLLLVLLGGTASGGGGSRAFQVHSLGPFYAAEVVGWGELGSAPPRTPVGRFGSQWGVDVFFGQEVLHVPLLLVIDLLFAAWFLLALVRNIKRDPNYYEIYSPLQSLGFAIYLNLLLVAFFNWQSAPPVESQSILLSLNVGIFFCLGLSALRNRERVRRILRAEQTDANRWLATAWPAPLMIAGTLAIGLLIVLGVAEGRNPGLEWNPNFAVLRSLFFVAWITRDMQFLEWMGLRRGKHQLVMGVLYLVIFYVCASILMASLGIFTKPERTPFSAFFEPSAIYLLDHSAWALRPAIWIAAFVAQWVLVAVFIGLERQTIEELESSASAPAALPVAAQT
;
A
#
# COMPACT_ATOMS: atom_id res chain seq x y z
N MET A 1 18.67 23.52 9.09
CA MET A 1 18.49 22.22 9.80
C MET A 1 17.18 22.30 10.56
N ILE A 2 16.16 21.50 10.20
CA ILE A 2 14.85 21.53 10.86
C ILE A 2 15.01 20.79 12.19
N ALA A 3 15.18 21.54 13.29
CA ALA A 3 15.21 20.94 14.60
C ALA A 3 13.78 20.59 15.02
N ILE A 4 13.43 19.30 15.01
CA ILE A 4 12.09 18.80 15.40
C ILE A 4 11.69 19.33 16.79
N TRP A 5 12.67 19.44 17.70
CA TRP A 5 12.48 19.94 19.07
C TRP A 5 12.04 21.41 19.16
N ASN A 6 12.31 22.22 18.12
CA ASN A 6 11.90 23.62 18.05
C ASN A 6 10.62 23.81 17.21
N ASN A 7 10.01 22.72 16.74
CA ASN A 7 8.79 22.77 15.97
C ASN A 7 7.60 23.13 16.88
N PRO A 8 6.90 24.25 16.63
CA PRO A 8 5.82 24.70 17.50
C PRO A 8 4.66 23.71 17.58
N GLU A 9 4.39 22.97 16.49
CA GLU A 9 3.35 21.95 16.46
C GLU A 9 3.72 20.74 17.35
N PHE A 10 4.98 20.31 17.32
CA PHE A 10 5.48 19.26 18.20
C PHE A 10 5.40 19.69 19.68
N ILE A 11 5.90 20.89 20.00
CA ILE A 11 5.88 21.41 21.39
C ILE A 11 4.45 21.54 21.92
N ARG A 12 3.51 22.02 21.08
CA ARG A 12 2.08 22.09 21.44
C ARG A 12 1.53 20.73 21.83
N ASN A 13 1.79 19.70 21.04
CA ASN A 13 1.33 18.33 21.31
C ASN A 13 1.96 17.75 22.58
N VAL A 14 3.27 17.91 22.78
CA VAL A 14 3.97 17.46 24.00
C VAL A 14 3.32 18.08 25.25
N ARG A 15 3.16 19.41 25.29
CA ARG A 15 2.56 20.11 26.44
C ARG A 15 1.11 19.72 26.72
N SER A 16 0.34 19.45 25.67
CA SER A 16 -1.07 19.08 25.82
C SER A 16 -1.28 17.64 26.28
N GLN A 17 -0.43 16.72 25.84
CA GLN A 17 -0.60 15.28 26.09
C GLN A 17 0.17 14.78 27.31
N LEU A 18 1.39 15.28 27.56
CA LEU A 18 2.25 14.88 28.67
C LEU A 18 2.09 15.81 29.89
N ARG A 19 0.85 15.89 30.42
CA ARG A 19 0.62 16.60 31.68
C ARG A 19 1.15 15.77 32.85
N PRO A 20 1.80 16.38 33.86
CA PRO A 20 2.48 15.64 34.96
C PRO A 20 1.63 14.57 35.63
N GLY A 21 0.40 14.90 36.03
CA GLY A 21 -0.50 13.93 36.68
C GLY A 21 -0.90 12.76 35.79
N ARG A 22 -1.16 13.01 34.48
CA ARG A 22 -1.49 11.96 33.52
C ARG A 22 -0.28 11.07 33.25
N SER A 23 0.90 11.66 33.07
CA SER A 23 2.12 10.90 32.80
C SER A 23 2.50 10.02 33.98
N LEU A 24 2.42 10.54 35.21
CA LEU A 24 2.68 9.76 36.43
C LEU A 24 1.71 8.58 36.56
N ALA A 25 0.41 8.83 36.41
CA ALA A 25 -0.61 7.77 36.50
C ALA A 25 -0.34 6.68 35.44
N THR A 26 -0.01 7.08 34.20
CA THR A 26 0.33 6.13 33.13
C THR A 26 1.57 5.32 33.45
N ALA A 27 2.63 5.93 33.98
CA ALA A 27 3.85 5.24 34.37
C ALA A 27 3.57 4.19 35.45
N VAL A 28 2.76 4.53 36.47
CA VAL A 28 2.37 3.60 37.53
C VAL A 28 1.55 2.43 36.96
N ILE A 29 0.59 2.70 36.07
CA ILE A 29 -0.23 1.66 35.43
C ILE A 29 0.67 0.74 34.58
N CYS A 30 1.59 1.29 33.77
CA CYS A 30 2.53 0.49 32.96
C CYS A 30 3.44 -0.37 33.85
N ALA A 31 3.94 0.17 34.97
CA ALA A 31 4.74 -0.58 35.92
C ALA A 31 3.93 -1.73 36.55
N ALA A 32 2.68 -1.47 36.99
CA ALA A 32 1.80 -2.50 37.52
C ALA A 32 1.52 -3.62 36.50
N ILE A 33 1.18 -3.26 35.26
CA ILE A 33 0.98 -4.22 34.16
C ILE A 33 2.26 -5.03 33.92
N SER A 34 3.42 -4.40 33.91
CA SER A 34 4.71 -5.08 33.72
C SER A 34 5.00 -6.10 34.82
N ILE A 35 4.73 -5.77 36.07
CA ILE A 35 4.86 -6.68 37.22
C ILE A 35 3.91 -7.88 37.07
N VAL A 36 2.64 -7.62 36.76
CA VAL A 36 1.62 -8.67 36.61
C VAL A 36 1.99 -9.63 35.49
N ILE A 37 2.44 -9.12 34.32
CA ILE A 37 2.86 -9.93 33.19
C ILE A 37 4.09 -10.77 33.55
N GLY A 38 5.11 -10.14 34.16
CA GLY A 38 6.32 -10.83 34.58
C GLY A 38 6.01 -11.97 35.54
N PHE A 39 5.15 -11.72 36.53
CA PHE A 39 4.71 -12.71 37.51
C PHE A 39 3.90 -13.85 36.84
N ALA A 40 2.91 -13.50 35.99
CA ALA A 40 2.05 -14.49 35.35
C ALA A 40 2.86 -15.45 34.46
N ILE A 41 3.81 -14.93 33.67
CA ILE A 41 4.64 -15.75 32.79
C ILE A 41 5.61 -16.60 33.60
N SER A 42 6.24 -16.08 34.64
CA SER A 42 7.15 -16.85 35.49
C SER A 42 6.45 -18.04 36.16
N HIS A 43 5.22 -17.87 36.63
CA HIS A 43 4.43 -18.97 37.21
C HIS A 43 3.96 -20.02 36.22
N GLN A 44 3.58 -19.64 34.99
CA GLN A 44 3.16 -20.61 33.97
C GLN A 44 4.27 -21.56 33.55
N THR A 45 5.52 -21.10 33.55
CA THR A 45 6.67 -21.91 33.15
C THR A 45 7.12 -22.92 34.22
N GLU A 46 6.75 -22.76 35.49
CA GLU A 46 6.97 -23.81 36.49
C GLU A 46 6.14 -25.07 36.24
N TYR A 47 4.91 -24.90 35.74
CA TYR A 47 4.04 -26.01 35.33
C TYR A 47 4.41 -26.62 33.95
N GLY A 48 5.10 -25.89 33.08
CA GLY A 48 5.41 -26.28 31.70
C GLY A 48 6.83 -26.78 31.44
N ARG A 49 7.67 -26.97 32.47
CA ARG A 49 9.07 -27.44 32.33
C ARG A 49 9.24 -28.80 31.65
N ALA A 50 8.16 -29.53 31.36
CA ALA A 50 8.19 -30.83 30.69
C ALA A 50 8.27 -30.78 29.15
N SER A 51 8.03 -29.64 28.52
CA SER A 51 8.15 -29.47 27.06
C SER A 51 9.17 -28.40 26.76
N GLY A 52 10.37 -28.79 26.38
CA GLY A 52 11.59 -28.05 26.08
C GLY A 52 11.51 -26.83 25.18
N SER A 53 10.57 -25.95 25.36
CA SER A 53 10.37 -24.77 24.55
C SER A 53 10.53 -23.47 25.36
N TYR A 54 11.42 -22.64 24.89
CA TYR A 54 11.62 -21.22 25.14
C TYR A 54 11.56 -20.76 26.60
N GLY A 55 12.72 -20.33 27.11
CA GLY A 55 12.81 -19.77 28.46
C GLY A 55 11.79 -18.64 28.69
N TRP A 56 11.23 -18.58 29.90
CA TRP A 56 10.25 -17.57 30.33
C TRP A 56 10.68 -16.12 30.03
N GLY A 57 12.00 -15.84 30.06
CA GLY A 57 12.53 -14.55 29.69
C GLY A 57 12.24 -14.16 28.24
N LEU A 58 12.32 -15.10 27.30
CA LEU A 58 11.95 -14.85 25.91
C LEU A 58 10.45 -14.55 25.75
N GLN A 59 9.57 -15.27 26.48
CA GLN A 59 8.14 -15.02 26.43
C GLN A 59 7.80 -13.64 26.99
N ILE A 60 8.45 -13.20 28.07
CA ILE A 60 8.32 -11.83 28.59
C ILE A 60 8.75 -10.81 27.53
N LEU A 61 9.90 -11.03 26.89
CA LEU A 61 10.43 -10.14 25.88
C LEU A 61 9.48 -10.02 24.68
N GLN A 62 9.01 -11.15 24.15
CA GLN A 62 8.04 -11.15 23.04
C GLN A 62 6.73 -10.47 23.43
N THR A 63 6.21 -10.73 24.63
CA THR A 63 5.00 -10.08 25.13
C THR A 63 5.19 -8.57 25.27
N ALA A 64 6.33 -8.12 25.75
CA ALA A 64 6.67 -6.71 25.81
C ALA A 64 6.69 -6.06 24.40
N PHE A 65 7.29 -6.72 23.40
CA PHE A 65 7.28 -6.24 22.02
C PHE A 65 5.87 -6.20 21.41
N TRP A 66 5.04 -7.22 21.68
CA TRP A 66 3.64 -7.22 21.22
C TRP A 66 2.85 -6.03 21.81
N LEU A 67 3.01 -5.76 23.12
CA LEU A 67 2.36 -4.63 23.77
C LEU A 67 2.87 -3.29 23.22
N GLN A 68 4.18 -3.15 23.08
CA GLN A 68 4.79 -1.95 22.50
C GLN A 68 4.34 -1.74 21.06
N ALA A 69 4.32 -2.78 20.23
CA ALA A 69 3.83 -2.73 18.85
C ALA A 69 2.36 -2.33 18.78
N LEU A 70 1.51 -2.91 19.64
CA LEU A 70 0.10 -2.56 19.72
C LEU A 70 -0.10 -1.09 20.09
N MET A 71 0.60 -0.61 21.10
CA MET A 71 0.50 0.78 21.55
C MET A 71 0.98 1.75 20.49
N LEU A 72 2.10 1.45 19.82
CA LEU A 72 2.64 2.31 18.77
C LEU A 72 1.80 2.25 17.50
N ALA A 73 1.46 1.08 17.01
CA ALA A 73 0.73 0.93 15.75
C ALA A 73 -0.73 1.37 15.87
N ALA A 74 -1.49 0.77 16.79
CA ALA A 74 -2.90 1.08 16.94
C ALA A 74 -3.10 2.41 17.69
N GLY A 75 -2.50 2.57 18.87
CA GLY A 75 -2.65 3.79 19.66
C GLY A 75 -2.06 5.02 18.96
N GLY A 76 -0.84 4.91 18.46
CA GLY A 76 -0.17 5.99 17.73
C GLY A 76 -0.81 6.30 16.38
N GLY A 77 -1.22 5.27 15.64
CA GLY A 77 -1.94 5.43 14.38
C GLY A 77 -3.27 6.14 14.55
N ILE A 78 -4.07 5.76 15.56
CA ILE A 78 -5.34 6.45 15.91
C ILE A 78 -5.07 7.89 16.35
N ALA A 79 -4.02 8.15 17.12
CA ALA A 79 -3.64 9.51 17.50
C ALA A 79 -3.29 10.37 16.27
N CYS A 80 -2.56 9.81 15.30
CA CYS A 80 -2.25 10.46 14.02
C CYS A 80 -3.51 10.78 13.22
N ILE A 81 -4.44 9.82 13.09
CA ILE A 81 -5.72 10.04 12.40
C ILE A 81 -6.50 11.16 13.07
N ASN A 82 -6.66 11.10 14.39
CA ASN A 82 -7.43 12.06 15.15
C ASN A 82 -6.82 13.47 15.13
N SER A 83 -5.51 13.61 14.94
CA SER A 83 -4.84 14.91 14.97
C SER A 83 -5.30 15.84 13.84
N ILE A 84 -5.40 15.35 12.59
CA ILE A 84 -5.88 16.12 11.45
C ILE A 84 -7.41 16.18 11.46
N HIS A 85 -8.06 15.08 11.83
CA HIS A 85 -9.52 15.00 11.77
C HIS A 85 -10.19 15.97 12.75
N ARG A 86 -9.73 16.04 14.00
CA ARG A 86 -10.20 17.02 14.98
C ARG A 86 -10.06 18.46 14.50
N GLU A 87 -8.94 18.77 13.87
CA GLU A 87 -8.71 20.12 13.35
C GLU A 87 -9.63 20.46 12.18
N LYS A 88 -9.96 19.45 11.34
CA LYS A 88 -10.98 19.62 10.28
C LYS A 88 -12.38 19.85 10.88
N GLU A 89 -12.77 19.07 11.89
CA GLU A 89 -14.07 19.22 12.57
C GLU A 89 -14.21 20.58 13.28
N GLN A 90 -13.11 21.08 13.84
CA GLN A 90 -13.07 22.38 14.51
C GLN A 90 -12.84 23.56 13.55
N ASN A 91 -12.74 23.30 12.25
CA ASN A 91 -12.38 24.29 11.23
C ASN A 91 -11.06 25.04 11.52
N THR A 92 -10.16 24.43 12.30
CA THR A 92 -8.85 25.02 12.64
C THR A 92 -7.75 24.59 11.69
N PHE A 93 -7.96 23.53 10.91
CA PHE A 93 -6.97 23.02 9.96
C PHE A 93 -6.64 24.05 8.86
N ASP A 94 -7.61 24.84 8.40
CA ASP A 94 -7.40 25.86 7.39
C ASP A 94 -6.48 26.99 7.89
N TYR A 95 -6.56 27.34 9.19
CA TYR A 95 -5.61 28.28 9.79
C TYR A 95 -4.18 27.77 9.76
N GLN A 96 -3.98 26.47 10.00
CA GLN A 96 -2.64 25.87 9.94
C GLN A 96 -2.06 25.87 8.51
N ARG A 97 -2.92 25.75 7.50
CA ARG A 97 -2.51 25.78 6.09
C ARG A 97 -1.93 27.12 5.67
N VAL A 98 -2.42 28.22 6.25
CA VAL A 98 -1.95 29.59 5.96
C VAL A 98 -0.81 30.05 6.87
N THR A 99 -0.42 29.23 7.87
CA THR A 99 0.73 29.55 8.75
C THR A 99 2.05 29.61 7.98
N ARG A 100 3.06 30.26 8.56
CA ARG A 100 4.41 30.36 8.01
C ARG A 100 5.20 29.04 8.04
N LEU A 101 4.68 27.99 8.75
CA LEU A 101 5.33 26.68 8.79
C LEU A 101 5.42 26.10 7.37
N THR A 102 6.55 25.54 7.03
CA THR A 102 6.69 24.78 5.77
C THR A 102 5.84 23.52 5.80
N PRO A 103 5.44 22.96 4.64
CA PRO A 103 4.71 21.69 4.60
C PRO A 103 5.43 20.56 5.33
N LEU A 104 6.77 20.52 5.22
CA LEU A 104 7.60 19.52 5.89
C LEU A 104 7.60 19.69 7.41
N GLU A 105 7.75 20.93 7.91
CA GLU A 105 7.67 21.21 9.35
C GLU A 105 6.33 20.82 9.94
N LEU A 106 5.23 21.17 9.27
CA LEU A 106 3.88 20.80 9.71
C LEU A 106 3.70 19.28 9.72
N THR A 107 4.19 18.59 8.69
CA THR A 107 4.14 17.13 8.59
C THR A 107 4.92 16.46 9.72
N LEU A 108 6.19 16.86 9.91
CA LEU A 108 7.04 16.29 10.96
C LEU A 108 6.52 16.62 12.36
N GLY A 109 5.99 17.84 12.56
CA GLY A 109 5.36 18.24 13.81
C GLY A 109 4.16 17.36 14.19
N LYS A 110 3.34 16.97 13.21
CA LYS A 110 2.21 16.03 13.42
C LYS A 110 2.68 14.58 13.54
N LEU A 111 3.62 14.15 12.71
CA LEU A 111 4.13 12.78 12.70
C LEU A 111 4.71 12.35 14.05
N PHE A 112 5.48 13.21 14.67
CA PHE A 112 6.11 12.93 15.95
C PHE A 112 5.31 13.50 17.14
N GLY A 113 4.55 14.58 16.94
CA GLY A 113 3.79 15.22 17.99
C GLY A 113 2.46 14.54 18.29
N ALA A 114 1.72 14.08 17.28
CA ALA A 114 0.42 13.46 17.51
C ALA A 114 0.51 12.18 18.37
N PRO A 115 1.45 11.25 18.13
CA PRO A 115 1.57 10.03 18.94
C PRO A 115 2.50 10.16 20.15
N VAL A 116 2.82 11.37 20.62
CA VAL A 116 3.81 11.56 21.69
C VAL A 116 3.46 10.81 22.99
N PHE A 117 2.17 10.67 23.29
CA PHE A 117 1.71 9.92 24.44
C PHE A 117 1.98 8.42 24.31
N THR A 118 1.84 7.87 23.10
CA THR A 118 2.13 6.44 22.84
C THR A 118 3.63 6.15 22.89
N TYR A 119 4.47 7.10 22.48
CA TYR A 119 5.93 7.00 22.69
C TYR A 119 6.28 7.00 24.18
N PHE A 120 5.58 7.79 24.99
CA PHE A 120 5.78 7.76 26.43
C PHE A 120 5.39 6.39 27.03
N VAL A 121 4.25 5.81 26.64
CA VAL A 121 3.83 4.46 27.05
C VAL A 121 4.85 3.41 26.61
N PHE A 122 5.34 3.50 25.38
CA PHE A 122 6.40 2.64 24.86
C PHE A 122 7.65 2.67 25.75
N LEU A 123 8.10 3.86 26.15
CA LEU A 123 9.25 4.02 27.07
C LEU A 123 8.95 3.44 28.46
N CYS A 124 7.74 3.57 28.97
CA CYS A 124 7.35 2.98 30.24
C CYS A 124 7.33 1.45 30.23
N LEU A 125 7.15 0.82 29.07
CA LEU A 125 7.21 -0.63 28.88
C LEU A 125 8.62 -1.16 28.59
N MET A 126 9.61 -0.29 28.33
CA MET A 126 10.99 -0.71 28.05
C MET A 126 11.63 -1.53 29.19
N PRO A 127 11.44 -1.21 30.47
CA PRO A 127 12.01 -2.00 31.55
C PRO A 127 11.60 -3.48 31.52
N LEU A 128 10.33 -3.77 31.14
CA LEU A 128 9.84 -5.14 30.96
C LEU A 128 10.59 -5.87 29.83
N ALA A 129 10.82 -5.19 28.70
CA ALA A 129 11.56 -5.76 27.58
C ALA A 129 13.04 -5.99 27.92
N ILE A 130 13.67 -5.05 28.61
CA ILE A 130 15.07 -5.20 29.07
C ILE A 130 15.18 -6.39 30.02
N PHE A 131 14.26 -6.51 30.99
CA PHE A 131 14.22 -7.64 31.90
C PHE A 131 14.07 -8.97 31.15
N GLY A 132 13.11 -9.07 30.24
CA GLY A 132 12.94 -10.26 29.40
C GLY A 132 14.14 -10.57 28.52
N ALA A 133 14.87 -9.57 28.02
CA ALA A 133 16.07 -9.77 27.22
C ALA A 133 17.23 -10.35 28.05
N VAL A 134 17.42 -9.85 29.26
CA VAL A 134 18.46 -10.35 30.18
C VAL A 134 18.17 -11.77 30.61
N GLU A 135 16.97 -12.06 31.08
CA GLU A 135 16.56 -13.39 31.53
C GLU A 135 16.45 -14.41 30.39
N GLY A 136 16.12 -13.92 29.19
CA GLY A 136 16.07 -14.74 27.97
C GLY A 136 17.45 -14.95 27.35
N HIS A 137 18.52 -14.40 27.92
CA HIS A 137 19.90 -14.48 27.39
C HIS A 137 19.99 -14.12 25.89
N ARG A 138 19.23 -13.05 25.48
CA ARG A 138 19.18 -12.65 24.08
C ARG A 138 20.38 -11.79 23.69
N PRO A 139 20.99 -12.03 22.52
CA PRO A 139 22.05 -11.19 22.01
C PRO A 139 21.59 -9.71 21.91
N PHE A 140 22.42 -8.80 22.38
CA PHE A 140 22.11 -7.36 22.34
C PHE A 140 21.73 -6.88 20.93
N LEU A 141 22.45 -7.36 19.91
CA LEU A 141 22.20 -6.99 18.51
C LEU A 141 20.82 -7.41 18.01
N SER A 142 20.31 -8.58 18.44
CA SER A 142 18.96 -9.04 18.07
C SER A 142 17.87 -8.13 18.67
N VAL A 143 18.07 -7.69 19.91
CA VAL A 143 17.15 -6.75 20.57
C VAL A 143 17.18 -5.38 19.88
N VAL A 144 18.35 -4.88 19.55
CA VAL A 144 18.51 -3.61 18.80
C VAL A 144 17.88 -3.70 17.41
N ALA A 145 18.08 -4.82 16.70
CA ALA A 145 17.46 -5.07 15.39
C ALA A 145 15.92 -5.08 15.49
N ALA A 146 15.36 -5.75 16.48
CA ALA A 146 13.92 -5.77 16.72
C ALA A 146 13.36 -4.36 17.02
N TYR A 147 14.05 -3.56 17.84
CA TYR A 147 13.65 -2.17 18.05
C TYR A 147 13.75 -1.32 16.79
N ALA A 148 14.78 -1.54 15.96
CA ALA A 148 14.90 -0.85 14.67
C ALA A 148 13.69 -1.17 13.77
N VAL A 149 13.32 -2.45 13.62
CA VAL A 149 12.13 -2.87 12.87
C VAL A 149 10.86 -2.25 13.47
N LEU A 150 10.67 -2.34 14.79
CA LEU A 150 9.50 -1.78 15.47
C LEU A 150 9.34 -0.28 15.19
N LEU A 151 10.41 0.50 15.33
CA LEU A 151 10.35 1.95 15.19
C LEU A 151 10.17 2.38 13.73
N VAL A 152 10.85 1.72 12.78
CA VAL A 152 10.73 2.06 11.36
C VAL A 152 9.36 1.68 10.81
N ALA A 153 8.86 0.48 11.13
CA ALA A 153 7.51 0.06 10.75
C ALA A 153 6.43 0.97 11.40
N THR A 154 6.64 1.39 12.65
CA THR A 154 5.77 2.37 13.31
C THR A 154 5.74 3.71 12.58
N LEU A 155 6.91 4.21 12.15
CA LEU A 155 7.01 5.45 11.38
C LEU A 155 6.20 5.35 10.08
N THR A 156 6.30 4.23 9.38
CA THR A 156 5.53 3.95 8.15
C THR A 156 4.03 3.99 8.41
N ILE A 157 3.57 3.33 9.48
CA ILE A 157 2.15 3.32 9.87
C ILE A 157 1.66 4.71 10.26
N HIS A 158 2.43 5.49 11.02
CA HIS A 158 2.06 6.85 11.41
C HIS A 158 1.96 7.77 10.19
N ALA A 159 2.90 7.66 9.23
CA ALA A 159 2.86 8.41 7.98
C ALA A 159 1.62 8.04 7.15
N LEU A 160 1.31 6.75 7.03
CA LEU A 160 0.10 6.26 6.37
C LEU A 160 -1.17 6.74 7.09
N ALA A 161 -1.22 6.67 8.40
CA ALA A 161 -2.35 7.10 9.22
C ALA A 161 -2.66 8.60 9.04
N LEU A 162 -1.63 9.45 9.03
CA LEU A 162 -1.77 10.87 8.73
C LEU A 162 -2.26 11.10 7.29
N LEU A 163 -1.75 10.34 6.33
CA LEU A 163 -2.17 10.44 4.93
C LEU A 163 -3.65 10.04 4.77
N ILE A 164 -4.08 8.94 5.38
CA ILE A 164 -5.47 8.51 5.40
C ILE A 164 -6.35 9.62 6.02
N SER A 165 -5.96 10.19 7.15
CA SER A 165 -6.69 11.26 7.82
C SER A 165 -6.77 12.53 6.98
N LEU A 166 -5.70 12.85 6.23
CA LEU A 166 -5.69 14.00 5.32
C LEU A 166 -6.67 13.81 4.17
N LEU A 167 -6.72 12.61 3.58
CA LEU A 167 -7.53 12.30 2.39
C LEU A 167 -9.01 12.03 2.72
N THR A 168 -9.32 11.55 3.94
CA THR A 168 -10.70 11.29 4.35
C THR A 168 -11.44 12.58 4.67
N VAL A 169 -12.62 12.74 4.05
CA VAL A 169 -13.44 13.97 4.20
C VAL A 169 -14.41 13.86 5.37
N ARG A 170 -14.87 12.67 5.72
CA ARG A 170 -15.92 12.44 6.74
C ARG A 170 -15.53 11.32 7.71
N GLY A 171 -15.59 11.63 9.01
CA GLY A 171 -15.59 10.67 10.12
C GLY A 171 -14.23 10.08 10.49
N SER A 172 -13.74 10.35 11.70
CA SER A 172 -12.52 9.72 12.26
C SER A 172 -12.61 8.19 12.26
N HIS A 173 -13.83 7.65 12.39
CA HIS A 173 -14.08 6.21 12.37
C HIS A 173 -13.69 5.55 11.05
N THR A 174 -13.93 6.20 9.91
CA THR A 174 -13.57 5.64 8.59
C THR A 174 -12.05 5.49 8.45
N GLY A 175 -11.29 6.49 8.87
CA GLY A 175 -9.82 6.42 8.85
C GLY A 175 -9.28 5.35 9.81
N ALA A 176 -9.86 5.23 11.01
CA ALA A 176 -9.48 4.22 11.98
C ALA A 176 -9.81 2.80 11.48
N ILE A 177 -10.97 2.59 10.83
CA ILE A 177 -11.34 1.30 10.23
C ILE A 177 -10.38 0.95 9.10
N LEU A 178 -10.03 1.88 8.21
CA LEU A 178 -9.06 1.64 7.14
C LEU A 178 -7.68 1.26 7.69
N LEU A 179 -7.22 1.96 8.73
CA LEU A 179 -5.96 1.62 9.40
C LEU A 179 -6.03 0.24 10.05
N LEU A 180 -7.14 -0.08 10.72
CA LEU A 180 -7.35 -1.40 11.34
C LEU A 180 -7.34 -2.50 10.28
N LEU A 181 -7.99 -2.30 9.12
CA LEU A 181 -7.97 -3.26 8.02
C LEU A 181 -6.55 -3.48 7.48
N VAL A 182 -5.74 -2.43 7.37
CA VAL A 182 -4.32 -2.56 6.97
C VAL A 182 -3.53 -3.36 8.01
N LEU A 183 -3.72 -3.07 9.30
CA LEU A 183 -3.04 -3.79 10.39
C LEU A 183 -3.47 -5.25 10.46
N LEU A 184 -4.77 -5.55 10.36
CA LEU A 184 -5.30 -6.92 10.37
C LEU A 184 -4.95 -7.68 9.08
N GLY A 185 -4.99 -7.02 7.92
CA GLY A 185 -4.60 -7.63 6.66
C GLY A 185 -3.13 -8.03 6.66
N GLY A 186 -2.27 -7.22 7.27
CA GLY A 186 -0.86 -7.55 7.48
C GLY A 186 -0.68 -8.80 8.37
N THR A 187 -1.47 -8.95 9.42
CA THR A 187 -1.36 -10.12 10.32
C THR A 187 -1.99 -11.39 9.75
N ALA A 188 -3.06 -11.27 8.95
CA ALA A 188 -3.78 -12.41 8.39
C ALA A 188 -3.01 -13.15 7.28
N SER A 189 -2.06 -12.50 6.64
CA SER A 189 -1.25 -13.10 5.56
C SER A 189 -0.21 -14.12 6.06
N GLY A 190 0.00 -14.24 7.37
CA GLY A 190 0.98 -15.15 7.98
C GLY A 190 0.60 -16.64 8.02
N GLY A 191 -0.64 -17.01 7.66
CA GLY A 191 -1.16 -18.39 7.81
C GLY A 191 -1.05 -19.31 6.59
N GLY A 192 -0.64 -18.83 5.45
CA GLY A 192 -0.54 -19.64 4.22
C GLY A 192 0.91 -19.98 3.90
N GLY A 193 1.24 -21.25 3.85
CA GLY A 193 2.58 -21.80 3.58
C GLY A 193 3.23 -21.44 2.23
N SER A 194 2.87 -20.31 1.65
CA SER A 194 3.52 -19.75 0.46
C SER A 194 4.69 -18.86 0.90
N ARG A 195 5.86 -19.14 0.40
CA ARG A 195 7.07 -18.32 0.55
C ARG A 195 6.97 -16.98 -0.23
N ALA A 196 5.76 -16.56 -0.62
CA ALA A 196 5.52 -15.23 -1.15
C ALA A 196 5.80 -14.20 -0.05
N PHE A 197 6.24 -13.02 -0.45
CA PHE A 197 6.42 -11.86 0.40
C PHE A 197 5.33 -11.78 1.48
N GLN A 198 5.75 -12.01 2.72
CA GLN A 198 4.84 -12.01 3.84
C GLN A 198 4.60 -10.56 4.25
N VAL A 199 3.49 -9.99 3.81
CA VAL A 199 3.12 -8.60 4.13
C VAL A 199 3.13 -8.32 5.64
N HIS A 200 2.94 -9.36 6.47
CA HIS A 200 3.04 -9.24 7.92
C HIS A 200 4.44 -8.81 8.41
N SER A 201 5.50 -9.12 7.66
CA SER A 201 6.86 -8.73 8.03
C SER A 201 7.11 -7.21 7.93
N LEU A 202 6.30 -6.48 7.18
CA LEU A 202 6.32 -5.01 7.15
C LEU A 202 5.57 -4.38 8.34
N GLY A 203 4.97 -5.19 9.20
CA GLY A 203 4.24 -4.69 10.37
C GLY A 203 5.14 -4.58 11.61
N PRO A 204 4.83 -3.65 12.54
CA PRO A 204 5.58 -3.49 13.78
C PRO A 204 5.50 -4.72 14.69
N PHE A 205 4.49 -5.57 14.53
CA PHE A 205 4.34 -6.83 15.26
C PHE A 205 5.43 -7.84 14.94
N TYR A 206 6.04 -7.74 13.76
CA TYR A 206 7.13 -8.62 13.34
C TYR A 206 8.40 -8.47 14.21
N ALA A 207 8.57 -7.34 14.88
CA ALA A 207 9.66 -7.14 15.84
C ALA A 207 9.66 -8.20 16.96
N ALA A 208 8.48 -8.68 17.39
CA ALA A 208 8.36 -9.74 18.39
C ALA A 208 8.87 -11.11 17.87
N GLU A 209 8.79 -11.34 16.56
CA GLU A 209 9.35 -12.53 15.92
C GLU A 209 10.87 -12.41 15.79
N VAL A 210 11.36 -11.23 15.39
CA VAL A 210 12.80 -10.95 15.26
C VAL A 210 13.55 -11.21 16.57
N VAL A 211 13.00 -10.82 17.71
CA VAL A 211 13.64 -11.11 18.99
C VAL A 211 13.66 -12.61 19.33
N GLY A 212 12.76 -13.39 18.78
CA GLY A 212 12.73 -14.84 18.91
C GLY A 212 13.89 -15.54 18.22
N TRP A 213 14.51 -14.90 17.23
CA TRP A 213 15.63 -15.45 16.49
C TRP A 213 16.90 -15.44 17.35
N GLY A 214 17.73 -16.46 17.16
CA GLY A 214 19.03 -16.54 17.82
C GLY A 214 20.01 -15.45 17.37
N GLU A 215 21.26 -15.81 17.12
CA GLU A 215 22.20 -14.85 16.54
C GLU A 215 21.77 -14.43 15.14
N LEU A 216 21.85 -13.11 14.84
CA LEU A 216 21.60 -12.60 13.50
C LEU A 216 22.56 -13.28 12.51
N GLY A 217 22.01 -14.07 11.60
CA GLY A 217 22.82 -14.83 10.62
C GLY A 217 23.22 -16.23 11.05
N SER A 218 22.92 -16.68 12.28
CA SER A 218 23.04 -18.09 12.61
C SER A 218 21.87 -18.85 11.96
N ALA A 219 22.19 -19.67 10.98
CA ALA A 219 21.23 -20.65 10.49
C ALA A 219 20.74 -21.50 11.68
N PRO A 220 19.43 -21.77 11.83
CA PRO A 220 18.96 -22.71 12.83
C PRO A 220 19.64 -24.05 12.59
N PRO A 221 19.81 -24.87 13.64
CA PRO A 221 20.33 -26.20 13.47
C PRO A 221 19.51 -26.89 12.38
N ARG A 222 20.18 -27.44 11.39
CA ARG A 222 19.60 -28.15 10.24
C ARG A 222 18.67 -29.24 10.75
N THR A 223 17.40 -28.91 10.99
CA THR A 223 16.41 -29.96 11.14
C THR A 223 16.15 -30.52 9.75
N PRO A 224 16.18 -31.86 9.58
CA PRO A 224 16.00 -32.50 8.27
C PRO A 224 14.54 -32.47 7.82
N VAL A 225 13.75 -31.51 8.26
CA VAL A 225 12.36 -31.35 7.83
C VAL A 225 12.37 -30.51 6.59
N GLY A 226 12.33 -31.18 5.47
CA GLY A 226 12.19 -30.60 4.17
C GLY A 226 11.01 -29.64 4.07
N ARG A 227 11.14 -28.68 3.19
CA ARG A 227 10.15 -27.83 2.55
C ARG A 227 9.73 -26.52 3.22
N PHE A 228 10.12 -26.17 4.43
CA PHE A 228 9.81 -24.86 5.04
C PHE A 228 11.06 -24.12 5.51
N GLY A 229 12.05 -24.01 4.67
CA GLY A 229 13.28 -23.29 4.96
C GLY A 229 13.19 -21.82 4.60
N SER A 230 12.27 -21.07 5.15
CA SER A 230 12.46 -19.62 5.32
C SER A 230 13.17 -19.47 6.65
N GLN A 231 14.42 -19.55 6.61
CA GLN A 231 15.23 -19.63 7.78
C GLN A 231 15.64 -18.24 8.14
N TRP A 232 15.01 -17.77 9.14
CA TRP A 232 15.52 -17.03 10.28
C TRP A 232 16.73 -16.13 9.93
N GLY A 233 16.46 -14.99 9.33
CA GLY A 233 17.49 -14.00 9.07
C GLY A 233 17.95 -13.84 7.62
N VAL A 234 17.50 -14.68 6.69
CA VAL A 234 17.87 -14.57 5.27
C VAL A 234 16.63 -14.70 4.39
N ASP A 235 16.41 -13.72 3.53
CA ASP A 235 15.39 -13.70 2.49
C ASP A 235 16.01 -13.90 1.10
N VAL A 236 15.19 -14.39 0.19
CA VAL A 236 15.57 -14.45 -1.22
C VAL A 236 15.03 -13.22 -1.94
N PHE A 237 15.93 -12.31 -2.28
CA PHE A 237 15.64 -11.08 -2.98
C PHE A 237 16.31 -11.11 -4.36
N PHE A 238 15.54 -11.05 -5.43
CA PHE A 238 16.01 -11.31 -6.80
C PHE A 238 16.79 -12.63 -6.94
N GLY A 239 16.45 -13.63 -6.13
CA GLY A 239 17.12 -14.92 -6.12
C GLY A 239 18.49 -14.96 -5.43
N GLN A 240 18.88 -13.89 -4.78
CA GLN A 240 20.05 -13.83 -3.91
C GLN A 240 19.63 -13.88 -2.45
N GLU A 241 20.42 -14.56 -1.63
CA GLU A 241 20.20 -14.57 -0.20
C GLU A 241 20.67 -13.25 0.42
N VAL A 242 19.75 -12.50 1.01
CA VAL A 242 20.00 -11.21 1.65
C VAL A 242 19.55 -11.26 3.10
N LEU A 243 20.26 -10.56 3.98
CA LEU A 243 19.86 -10.45 5.38
C LEU A 243 18.48 -9.81 5.49
N HIS A 244 17.56 -10.50 6.15
CA HIS A 244 16.14 -10.14 6.24
C HIS A 244 15.92 -8.77 6.91
N VAL A 245 16.50 -8.55 8.10
CA VAL A 245 16.26 -7.31 8.87
C VAL A 245 16.72 -6.06 8.14
N PRO A 246 17.95 -5.95 7.60
CA PRO A 246 18.35 -4.77 6.82
C PRO A 246 17.47 -4.54 5.60
N LEU A 247 17.05 -5.60 4.92
CA LEU A 247 16.16 -5.51 3.76
C LEU A 247 14.80 -4.92 4.15
N LEU A 248 14.17 -5.42 5.23
CA LEU A 248 12.92 -4.89 5.74
C LEU A 248 13.02 -3.42 6.13
N LEU A 249 14.09 -3.04 6.83
CA LEU A 249 14.31 -1.65 7.22
C LEU A 249 14.36 -0.72 6.00
N VAL A 250 15.04 -1.13 4.93
CA VAL A 250 15.11 -0.35 3.69
C VAL A 250 13.74 -0.24 3.04
N ILE A 251 12.99 -1.33 2.97
CA ILE A 251 11.65 -1.34 2.36
C ILE A 251 10.68 -0.46 3.15
N ASP A 252 10.64 -0.60 4.48
CA ASP A 252 9.78 0.22 5.34
C ASP A 252 10.14 1.70 5.28
N LEU A 253 11.43 2.04 5.27
CA LEU A 253 11.87 3.44 5.09
C LEU A 253 11.45 4.01 3.74
N LEU A 254 11.51 3.21 2.66
CA LEU A 254 11.03 3.63 1.35
C LEU A 254 9.52 3.82 1.34
N PHE A 255 8.73 2.95 1.96
CA PHE A 255 7.29 3.19 2.13
C PHE A 255 7.01 4.44 2.95
N ALA A 256 7.71 4.63 4.08
CA ALA A 256 7.58 5.85 4.87
C ALA A 256 7.90 7.10 4.03
N ALA A 257 8.96 7.07 3.22
CA ALA A 257 9.32 8.17 2.33
C ALA A 257 8.23 8.46 1.29
N TRP A 258 7.63 7.43 0.67
CA TRP A 258 6.51 7.60 -0.26
C TRP A 258 5.28 8.21 0.41
N PHE A 259 4.90 7.75 1.61
CA PHE A 259 3.76 8.29 2.34
C PHE A 259 4.03 9.72 2.82
N LEU A 260 5.24 10.02 3.27
CA LEU A 260 5.65 11.38 3.65
C LEU A 260 5.66 12.34 2.45
N LEU A 261 6.12 11.88 1.29
CA LEU A 261 6.09 12.66 0.05
C LEU A 261 4.64 13.05 -0.30
N ALA A 262 3.71 12.09 -0.26
CA ALA A 262 2.30 12.33 -0.49
C ALA A 262 1.72 13.31 0.54
N LEU A 263 2.08 13.16 1.81
CA LEU A 263 1.61 13.99 2.91
C LEU A 263 2.12 15.45 2.78
N VAL A 264 3.42 15.64 2.63
CA VAL A 264 4.06 16.96 2.46
C VAL A 264 3.49 17.69 1.25
N ARG A 265 3.21 16.96 0.16
CA ARG A 265 2.61 17.51 -1.04
C ARG A 265 1.20 18.07 -0.82
N ASN A 266 0.40 17.41 0.02
CA ASN A 266 -1.03 17.69 0.13
C ASN A 266 -1.43 18.46 1.40
N ILE A 267 -0.63 18.45 2.47
CA ILE A 267 -1.02 18.97 3.79
C ILE A 267 -1.43 20.45 3.78
N LYS A 268 -0.86 21.24 2.88
CA LYS A 268 -1.21 22.68 2.69
C LYS A 268 -2.13 22.95 1.50
N ARG A 269 -2.49 21.92 0.73
CA ARG A 269 -3.40 22.07 -0.42
C ARG A 269 -4.85 22.13 0.04
N ASP A 270 -5.69 22.77 -0.76
CA ASP A 270 -7.13 22.74 -0.58
C ASP A 270 -7.65 21.30 -0.76
N PRO A 271 -8.61 20.82 0.08
CA PRO A 271 -9.17 19.47 -0.02
C PRO A 271 -9.73 19.12 -1.40
N ASN A 272 -10.28 20.10 -2.10
CA ASN A 272 -10.80 19.89 -3.46
C ASN A 272 -9.70 19.60 -4.49
N TYR A 273 -8.44 19.78 -4.10
CA TYR A 273 -7.27 19.72 -4.98
C TYR A 273 -6.20 18.75 -4.48
N TYR A 274 -6.56 17.83 -3.61
CA TYR A 274 -5.65 16.78 -3.18
C TYR A 274 -5.24 15.91 -4.34
N GLU A 275 -3.94 15.68 -4.45
CA GLU A 275 -3.30 14.77 -5.39
C GLU A 275 -2.29 13.95 -4.63
N ILE A 276 -2.56 12.66 -4.43
CA ILE A 276 -1.65 11.78 -3.68
C ILE A 276 -0.26 11.89 -4.28
N TYR A 277 -0.15 11.64 -5.59
CA TYR A 277 1.09 11.76 -6.35
C TYR A 277 0.87 12.56 -7.63
N SER A 278 1.94 13.15 -8.17
CA SER A 278 1.95 13.62 -9.55
C SER A 278 1.96 12.40 -10.50
N PRO A 279 1.63 12.54 -11.80
CA PRO A 279 1.67 11.43 -12.73
C PRO A 279 3.02 10.69 -12.75
N LEU A 280 4.15 11.42 -12.76
CA LEU A 280 5.49 10.83 -12.69
C LEU A 280 5.78 10.14 -11.35
N GLN A 281 5.31 10.70 -10.23
CA GLN A 281 5.44 10.07 -8.92
C GLN A 281 4.59 8.81 -8.82
N SER A 282 3.37 8.81 -9.38
CA SER A 282 2.51 7.62 -9.45
C SER A 282 3.19 6.50 -10.26
N LEU A 283 3.80 6.85 -11.40
CA LEU A 283 4.59 5.90 -12.19
C LEU A 283 5.79 5.37 -11.38
N GLY A 284 6.54 6.24 -10.71
CA GLY A 284 7.68 5.84 -9.86
C GLY A 284 7.25 4.91 -8.72
N PHE A 285 6.11 5.18 -8.08
CA PHE A 285 5.57 4.31 -7.04
C PHE A 285 5.08 2.97 -7.61
N ALA A 286 4.47 2.96 -8.81
CA ALA A 286 4.11 1.74 -9.51
C ALA A 286 5.35 0.88 -9.84
N ILE A 287 6.42 1.50 -10.33
CA ILE A 287 7.70 0.81 -10.58
C ILE A 287 8.24 0.21 -9.28
N TYR A 288 8.26 0.98 -8.20
CA TYR A 288 8.73 0.50 -6.89
C TYR A 288 7.94 -0.72 -6.41
N LEU A 289 6.60 -0.68 -6.45
CA LEU A 289 5.76 -1.82 -6.04
C LEU A 289 5.96 -3.05 -6.94
N ASN A 290 6.11 -2.86 -8.26
CA ASN A 290 6.39 -3.96 -9.17
C ASN A 290 7.77 -4.58 -8.94
N LEU A 291 8.79 -3.76 -8.68
CA LEU A 291 10.13 -4.26 -8.33
C LEU A 291 10.08 -5.11 -7.05
N LEU A 292 9.31 -4.70 -6.04
CA LEU A 292 9.12 -5.51 -4.84
C LEU A 292 8.40 -6.83 -5.15
N LEU A 293 7.34 -6.80 -5.95
CA LEU A 293 6.66 -8.04 -6.37
C LEU A 293 7.60 -8.99 -7.10
N VAL A 294 8.41 -8.48 -8.03
CA VAL A 294 9.41 -9.26 -8.75
C VAL A 294 10.47 -9.80 -7.80
N ALA A 295 10.96 -8.97 -6.89
CA ALA A 295 12.05 -9.31 -5.99
C ALA A 295 11.68 -10.43 -4.99
N PHE A 296 10.45 -10.38 -4.47
CA PHE A 296 9.96 -11.34 -3.47
C PHE A 296 9.16 -12.51 -4.04
N PHE A 297 8.92 -12.53 -5.34
CA PHE A 297 8.20 -13.64 -5.94
C PHE A 297 8.98 -14.93 -5.77
N ASN A 298 8.39 -15.92 -5.13
CA ASN A 298 9.05 -17.19 -4.91
C ASN A 298 8.75 -18.18 -6.04
N TRP A 299 9.71 -18.31 -6.90
CA TRP A 299 9.68 -19.12 -8.09
C TRP A 299 9.78 -20.63 -7.86
N GLN A 300 10.15 -21.05 -6.63
CA GLN A 300 10.54 -22.44 -6.38
C GLN A 300 9.41 -23.32 -5.84
N SER A 301 8.33 -22.77 -5.32
CA SER A 301 7.41 -23.53 -4.46
C SER A 301 5.93 -23.50 -4.84
N ALA A 302 5.48 -22.62 -5.72
CA ALA A 302 4.07 -22.57 -6.11
C ALA A 302 3.86 -23.11 -7.54
N PRO A 303 2.75 -23.81 -7.82
CA PRO A 303 2.38 -24.18 -9.19
C PRO A 303 2.31 -22.92 -10.05
N PRO A 304 2.78 -22.94 -11.30
CA PRO A 304 2.89 -21.73 -12.14
C PRO A 304 1.58 -20.97 -12.31
N VAL A 305 0.46 -21.69 -12.41
CA VAL A 305 -0.89 -21.10 -12.60
C VAL A 305 -1.37 -20.37 -11.35
N GLU A 306 -1.19 -20.95 -10.17
CA GLU A 306 -1.59 -20.31 -8.90
C GLU A 306 -0.73 -19.07 -8.63
N SER A 307 0.56 -19.16 -8.85
CA SER A 307 1.49 -18.04 -8.69
C SER A 307 1.14 -16.88 -9.62
N GLN A 308 0.80 -17.17 -10.86
CA GLN A 308 0.38 -16.17 -11.82
C GLN A 308 -0.95 -15.52 -11.43
N SER A 309 -1.91 -16.28 -10.94
CA SER A 309 -3.21 -15.76 -10.48
C SER A 309 -3.04 -14.81 -9.30
N ILE A 310 -2.19 -15.15 -8.33
CA ILE A 310 -1.86 -14.28 -7.19
C ILE A 310 -1.19 -12.99 -7.68
N LEU A 311 -0.20 -13.10 -8.56
CA LEU A 311 0.51 -11.94 -9.10
C LEU A 311 -0.43 -11.01 -9.87
N LEU A 312 -1.30 -11.54 -10.71
CA LEU A 312 -2.30 -10.77 -11.44
C LEU A 312 -3.27 -10.08 -10.48
N SER A 313 -3.74 -10.77 -9.45
CA SER A 313 -4.66 -10.20 -8.45
C SER A 313 -4.01 -9.06 -7.65
N LEU A 314 -2.75 -9.21 -7.25
CA LEU A 314 -1.99 -8.14 -6.58
C LEU A 314 -1.80 -6.93 -7.51
N ASN A 315 -1.49 -7.16 -8.78
CA ASN A 315 -1.36 -6.08 -9.76
C ASN A 315 -2.70 -5.36 -10.01
N VAL A 316 -3.84 -6.05 -9.98
CA VAL A 316 -5.16 -5.37 -10.00
C VAL A 316 -5.26 -4.37 -8.86
N GLY A 317 -4.98 -4.80 -7.64
CA GLY A 317 -5.04 -3.92 -6.48
C GLY A 317 -4.11 -2.71 -6.62
N ILE A 318 -2.85 -2.94 -7.02
CA ILE A 318 -1.87 -1.87 -7.28
C ILE A 318 -2.39 -0.93 -8.36
N PHE A 319 -2.85 -1.46 -9.48
CA PHE A 319 -3.32 -0.68 -10.61
C PHE A 319 -4.53 0.18 -10.25
N PHE A 320 -5.52 -0.41 -9.56
CA PHE A 320 -6.69 0.35 -9.11
C PHE A 320 -6.31 1.46 -8.13
N CYS A 321 -5.49 1.18 -7.12
CA CYS A 321 -5.08 2.19 -6.15
C CYS A 321 -4.29 3.34 -6.80
N LEU A 322 -3.33 3.01 -7.66
CA LEU A 322 -2.48 4.00 -8.31
C LEU A 322 -3.17 4.65 -9.50
N GLY A 323 -3.92 3.90 -10.30
CA GLY A 323 -4.70 4.40 -11.41
C GLY A 323 -5.69 5.46 -10.95
N LEU A 324 -6.50 5.17 -9.93
CA LEU A 324 -7.44 6.14 -9.36
C LEU A 324 -6.73 7.39 -8.82
N SER A 325 -5.54 7.22 -8.22
CA SER A 325 -4.75 8.35 -7.72
C SER A 325 -4.13 9.21 -8.84
N ALA A 326 -3.90 8.63 -10.01
CA ALA A 326 -3.29 9.27 -11.17
C ALA A 326 -4.32 9.89 -12.13
N LEU A 327 -5.62 9.58 -11.96
CA LEU A 327 -6.69 10.13 -12.81
C LEU A 327 -6.67 11.65 -12.80
N ARG A 328 -6.79 12.23 -14.00
CA ARG A 328 -6.82 13.67 -14.16
C ARG A 328 -8.22 14.22 -13.86
N ASN A 329 -8.27 15.24 -13.02
CA ASN A 329 -9.50 15.97 -12.75
C ASN A 329 -9.61 17.17 -13.71
N ARG A 330 -10.81 17.45 -14.23
CA ARG A 330 -11.12 18.56 -15.11
C ARG A 330 -10.59 19.90 -14.58
N GLU A 331 -10.78 20.18 -13.31
CA GLU A 331 -10.34 21.44 -12.68
C GLU A 331 -8.80 21.52 -12.61
N ARG A 332 -8.13 20.39 -12.47
CA ARG A 332 -6.66 20.31 -12.50
C ARG A 332 -6.14 20.65 -13.89
N VAL A 333 -6.70 20.01 -14.92
CA VAL A 333 -6.30 20.26 -16.32
C VAL A 333 -6.52 21.73 -16.66
N ARG A 334 -7.68 22.32 -16.34
CA ARG A 334 -7.96 23.74 -16.56
C ARG A 334 -6.97 24.67 -15.87
N ARG A 335 -6.55 24.37 -14.64
CA ARG A 335 -5.56 25.20 -13.93
C ARG A 335 -4.20 25.14 -14.60
N ILE A 336 -3.78 23.95 -15.03
CA ILE A 336 -2.50 23.78 -15.74
C ILE A 336 -2.53 24.54 -17.06
N LEU A 337 -3.64 24.50 -17.79
CA LEU A 337 -3.80 25.22 -19.04
C LEU A 337 -3.83 26.74 -18.86
N ARG A 338 -4.35 27.26 -17.73
CA ARG A 338 -4.38 28.70 -17.42
C ARG A 338 -3.10 29.25 -16.82
N ALA A 339 -2.28 28.39 -16.21
CA ALA A 339 -1.01 28.78 -15.63
C ALA A 339 0.05 28.88 -16.73
N GLU A 340 0.88 29.92 -16.69
CA GLU A 340 2.12 29.97 -17.47
C GLU A 340 3.07 28.90 -16.94
N GLN A 341 3.01 27.70 -17.50
CA GLN A 341 3.80 26.56 -17.05
C GLN A 341 4.78 26.13 -18.14
N THR A 342 5.85 25.46 -17.69
CA THR A 342 6.83 24.83 -18.57
C THR A 342 6.16 23.81 -19.50
N ASP A 343 6.68 23.66 -20.72
CA ASP A 343 6.17 22.74 -21.75
C ASP A 343 6.01 21.31 -21.22
N ALA A 344 6.91 20.85 -20.33
CA ALA A 344 6.82 19.53 -19.71
C ALA A 344 5.56 19.34 -18.85
N ASN A 345 5.16 20.36 -18.05
CA ASN A 345 3.97 20.29 -17.24
C ASN A 345 2.69 20.35 -18.10
N ARG A 346 2.73 21.13 -19.18
CA ARG A 346 1.64 21.20 -20.15
C ARG A 346 1.48 19.86 -20.86
N TRP A 347 2.59 19.25 -21.32
CA TRP A 347 2.59 17.92 -21.92
C TRP A 347 2.01 16.86 -20.98
N LEU A 348 2.43 16.85 -19.71
CA LEU A 348 1.88 15.94 -18.68
C LEU A 348 0.37 16.09 -18.48
N ALA A 349 -0.15 17.30 -18.61
CA ALA A 349 -1.58 17.56 -18.48
C ALA A 349 -2.40 17.19 -19.71
N THR A 350 -1.85 17.37 -20.91
CA THR A 350 -2.59 17.29 -22.18
C THR A 350 -2.32 16.02 -22.97
N ALA A 351 -1.09 15.50 -22.94
CA ALA A 351 -0.66 14.37 -23.76
C ALA A 351 -0.36 13.09 -22.97
N TRP A 352 -0.23 13.19 -21.64
CA TRP A 352 0.16 12.06 -20.81
C TRP A 352 -1.00 11.09 -20.54
N PRO A 353 -1.01 9.89 -21.14
CA PRO A 353 -1.99 8.85 -20.83
C PRO A 353 -1.54 8.07 -19.60
N ALA A 354 -1.74 8.63 -18.40
CA ALA A 354 -1.25 8.05 -17.14
C ALA A 354 -1.67 6.58 -16.92
N PRO A 355 -2.93 6.17 -17.17
CA PRO A 355 -3.33 4.77 -17.04
C PRO A 355 -2.54 3.84 -17.96
N LEU A 356 -2.29 4.25 -19.20
CA LEU A 356 -1.53 3.45 -20.17
C LEU A 356 -0.07 3.28 -19.75
N MET A 357 0.56 4.33 -19.21
CA MET A 357 1.94 4.27 -18.73
C MET A 357 2.09 3.37 -17.51
N ILE A 358 1.14 3.43 -16.58
CA ILE A 358 1.10 2.54 -15.42
C ILE A 358 0.91 1.09 -15.89
N ALA A 359 -0.04 0.86 -16.81
CA ALA A 359 -0.28 -0.47 -17.38
C ALA A 359 0.95 -1.03 -18.11
N GLY A 360 1.64 -0.20 -18.88
CA GLY A 360 2.89 -0.58 -19.54
C GLY A 360 3.98 -0.98 -18.55
N THR A 361 4.11 -0.24 -17.44
CA THR A 361 5.06 -0.58 -16.36
C THR A 361 4.71 -1.90 -15.71
N LEU A 362 3.43 -2.13 -15.43
CA LEU A 362 2.95 -3.41 -14.87
C LEU A 362 3.20 -4.56 -15.84
N ALA A 363 2.94 -4.38 -17.14
CA ALA A 363 3.21 -5.39 -18.16
C ALA A 363 4.70 -5.76 -18.22
N ILE A 364 5.59 -4.77 -18.21
CA ILE A 364 7.05 -5.01 -18.19
C ILE A 364 7.44 -5.76 -16.91
N GLY A 365 6.94 -5.36 -15.76
CA GLY A 365 7.18 -6.04 -14.49
C GLY A 365 6.75 -7.51 -14.55
N LEU A 366 5.56 -7.79 -15.06
CA LEU A 366 5.05 -9.15 -15.24
C LEU A 366 5.90 -9.97 -16.22
N LEU A 367 6.33 -9.39 -17.33
CA LEU A 367 7.19 -10.06 -18.31
C LEU A 367 8.57 -10.39 -17.75
N ILE A 368 9.17 -9.47 -16.99
CA ILE A 368 10.44 -9.73 -16.29
C ILE A 368 10.27 -10.89 -15.31
N VAL A 369 9.19 -10.84 -14.53
CA VAL A 369 8.86 -11.89 -13.58
C VAL A 369 8.78 -13.25 -14.28
N LEU A 370 8.01 -13.35 -15.35
CA LEU A 370 7.82 -14.59 -16.09
C LEU A 370 9.11 -15.09 -16.75
N GLY A 371 9.91 -14.19 -17.30
CA GLY A 371 11.20 -14.55 -17.91
C GLY A 371 12.21 -15.10 -16.90
N VAL A 372 12.25 -14.55 -15.68
CA VAL A 372 13.10 -15.08 -14.61
C VAL A 372 12.62 -16.46 -14.15
N ALA A 373 11.29 -16.71 -14.11
CA ALA A 373 10.73 -18.02 -13.76
C ALA A 373 11.16 -19.11 -14.74
N GLU A 374 11.03 -18.83 -16.03
CA GLU A 374 11.38 -19.76 -17.10
C GLU A 374 12.85 -20.17 -17.02
N GLY A 375 13.75 -19.22 -16.80
CA GLY A 375 15.18 -19.50 -16.70
C GLY A 375 15.61 -20.37 -15.52
N ARG A 376 14.75 -20.52 -14.49
CA ARG A 376 15.07 -21.24 -13.26
C ARG A 376 14.50 -22.67 -13.17
N ASN A 377 13.45 -22.99 -13.90
CA ASN A 377 12.76 -24.26 -13.83
C ASN A 377 12.51 -24.87 -15.23
N PRO A 378 13.56 -25.36 -15.91
CA PRO A 378 13.42 -25.91 -17.26
C PRO A 378 12.63 -27.24 -17.32
N GLY A 379 12.27 -27.84 -16.17
CA GLY A 379 11.52 -29.10 -16.10
C GLY A 379 10.01 -28.95 -15.79
N LEU A 380 9.49 -27.73 -15.68
CA LEU A 380 8.07 -27.51 -15.49
C LEU A 380 7.36 -27.54 -16.86
N GLU A 381 6.29 -28.35 -16.98
CA GLU A 381 5.37 -28.36 -18.14
C GLU A 381 4.58 -27.05 -18.27
N TRP A 382 5.25 -25.93 -18.09
CA TRP A 382 4.65 -24.61 -18.14
C TRP A 382 4.89 -23.99 -19.51
N ASN A 383 3.82 -23.56 -20.16
CA ASN A 383 3.96 -22.85 -21.43
C ASN A 383 4.04 -21.34 -21.16
N PRO A 384 5.23 -20.73 -21.18
CA PRO A 384 5.45 -19.33 -20.89
C PRO A 384 4.66 -18.41 -21.82
N ASN A 385 4.39 -18.85 -23.05
CA ASN A 385 3.65 -18.06 -24.02
C ASN A 385 2.22 -17.75 -23.56
N PHE A 386 1.53 -18.71 -22.91
CA PHE A 386 0.19 -18.46 -22.37
C PHE A 386 0.23 -17.58 -21.14
N ALA A 387 1.25 -17.69 -20.31
CA ALA A 387 1.41 -16.82 -19.16
C ALA A 387 1.64 -15.36 -19.57
N VAL A 388 2.47 -15.13 -20.56
CA VAL A 388 2.68 -13.80 -21.17
C VAL A 388 1.37 -13.29 -21.77
N LEU A 389 0.68 -14.12 -22.54
CA LEU A 389 -0.57 -13.74 -23.18
C LEU A 389 -1.65 -13.36 -22.16
N ARG A 390 -1.85 -14.15 -21.10
CA ARG A 390 -2.76 -13.83 -20.00
C ARG A 390 -2.44 -12.47 -19.37
N SER A 391 -1.16 -12.23 -19.10
CA SER A 391 -0.71 -10.97 -18.50
C SER A 391 -0.99 -9.77 -19.40
N LEU A 392 -0.75 -9.89 -20.70
CA LEU A 392 -1.02 -8.84 -21.70
C LEU A 392 -2.53 -8.56 -21.84
N PHE A 393 -3.37 -9.59 -21.87
CA PHE A 393 -4.82 -9.44 -21.86
C PHE A 393 -5.31 -8.69 -20.64
N PHE A 394 -4.80 -9.10 -19.48
CA PHE A 394 -5.17 -8.50 -18.21
C PHE A 394 -4.83 -7.01 -18.15
N VAL A 395 -3.61 -6.66 -18.60
CA VAL A 395 -3.17 -5.26 -18.71
C VAL A 395 -4.07 -4.48 -19.68
N ALA A 396 -4.46 -5.07 -20.81
CA ALA A 396 -5.33 -4.41 -21.77
C ALA A 396 -6.71 -4.09 -21.18
N TRP A 397 -7.30 -5.02 -20.41
CA TRP A 397 -8.57 -4.86 -19.73
C TRP A 397 -8.54 -3.72 -18.72
N ILE A 398 -7.57 -3.76 -17.80
CA ILE A 398 -7.45 -2.75 -16.76
C ILE A 398 -7.17 -1.37 -17.37
N THR A 399 -6.32 -1.32 -18.40
CA THR A 399 -6.02 -0.05 -19.10
C THR A 399 -7.27 0.53 -19.74
N ARG A 400 -8.09 -0.30 -20.39
CA ARG A 400 -9.37 0.13 -20.96
C ARG A 400 -10.27 0.76 -19.90
N ASP A 401 -10.46 0.08 -18.78
CA ASP A 401 -11.36 0.55 -17.72
C ASP A 401 -10.86 1.83 -17.06
N MET A 402 -9.56 1.93 -16.80
CA MET A 402 -8.97 3.14 -16.24
C MET A 402 -9.00 4.31 -17.22
N GLN A 403 -8.77 4.04 -18.50
CA GLN A 403 -8.86 5.08 -19.53
C GLN A 403 -10.30 5.58 -19.70
N PHE A 404 -11.28 4.68 -19.60
CA PHE A 404 -12.69 5.07 -19.54
C PHE A 404 -13.00 5.95 -18.34
N LEU A 405 -12.52 5.59 -17.14
CA LEU A 405 -12.72 6.38 -15.92
C LEU A 405 -12.03 7.73 -16.00
N GLU A 406 -10.84 7.82 -16.60
CA GLU A 406 -10.15 9.07 -16.81
C GLU A 406 -10.94 10.00 -17.72
N TRP A 407 -11.39 9.52 -18.88
CA TRP A 407 -12.27 10.27 -19.76
C TRP A 407 -13.55 10.73 -19.05
N MET A 408 -14.22 9.85 -18.29
CA MET A 408 -15.40 10.21 -17.51
C MET A 408 -15.10 11.30 -16.47
N GLY A 409 -13.96 11.25 -15.80
CA GLY A 409 -13.53 12.28 -14.82
C GLY A 409 -13.30 13.65 -15.44
N LEU A 410 -12.99 13.75 -16.73
CA LEU A 410 -12.81 15.01 -17.47
C LEU A 410 -14.12 15.60 -18.00
N ARG A 411 -15.22 14.85 -18.06
CA ARG A 411 -16.52 15.34 -18.54
C ARG A 411 -17.13 16.38 -17.59
N ARG A 412 -18.08 17.16 -18.10
CA ARG A 412 -18.83 18.16 -17.31
C ARG A 412 -19.79 17.46 -16.35
N GLY A 413 -19.70 17.76 -15.05
CA GLY A 413 -20.64 17.26 -14.04
C GLY A 413 -19.95 16.96 -12.70
N LYS A 414 -20.70 17.06 -11.59
CA LYS A 414 -20.15 16.92 -10.23
C LYS A 414 -19.79 15.48 -9.84
N HIS A 415 -20.42 14.47 -10.46
CA HIS A 415 -20.31 13.07 -10.04
C HIS A 415 -19.93 12.13 -11.20
N GLN A 416 -19.27 12.64 -12.23
CA GLN A 416 -18.99 11.86 -13.45
C GLN A 416 -18.10 10.66 -13.19
N LEU A 417 -17.11 10.75 -12.31
CA LEU A 417 -16.28 9.60 -11.94
C LEU A 417 -17.11 8.50 -11.25
N VAL A 418 -18.00 8.89 -10.33
CA VAL A 418 -18.90 7.93 -9.65
C VAL A 418 -19.84 7.26 -10.66
N MET A 419 -20.36 8.03 -11.60
CA MET A 419 -21.19 7.49 -12.69
C MET A 419 -20.38 6.56 -13.59
N GLY A 420 -19.12 6.89 -13.88
CA GLY A 420 -18.20 6.00 -14.62
C GLY A 420 -18.00 4.67 -13.91
N VAL A 421 -17.75 4.68 -12.61
CA VAL A 421 -17.64 3.44 -11.81
C VAL A 421 -18.94 2.66 -11.83
N LEU A 422 -20.10 3.33 -11.68
CA LEU A 422 -21.41 2.69 -11.75
C LEU A 422 -21.65 2.03 -13.11
N TYR A 423 -21.29 2.69 -14.22
CA TYR A 423 -21.39 2.12 -15.56
C TYR A 423 -20.52 0.88 -15.73
N LEU A 424 -19.30 0.88 -15.20
CA LEU A 424 -18.44 -0.32 -15.22
C LEU A 424 -19.05 -1.46 -14.42
N VAL A 425 -19.58 -1.19 -13.22
CA VAL A 425 -20.24 -2.21 -12.39
C VAL A 425 -21.45 -2.79 -13.14
N ILE A 426 -22.31 -1.94 -13.70
CA ILE A 426 -23.48 -2.38 -14.49
C ILE A 426 -23.01 -3.21 -15.70
N PHE A 427 -22.00 -2.73 -16.43
CA PHE A 427 -21.45 -3.45 -17.58
C PHE A 427 -21.01 -4.86 -17.20
N TYR A 428 -20.22 -5.01 -16.13
CA TYR A 428 -19.74 -6.33 -15.70
C TYR A 428 -20.87 -7.23 -15.18
N VAL A 429 -21.81 -6.70 -14.41
CA VAL A 429 -22.97 -7.47 -13.94
C VAL A 429 -23.82 -7.94 -15.11
N CYS A 430 -24.13 -7.07 -16.06
CA CYS A 430 -24.89 -7.44 -17.26
C CYS A 430 -24.13 -8.45 -18.13
N ALA A 431 -22.81 -8.26 -18.29
CA ALA A 431 -21.99 -9.19 -19.02
C ALA A 431 -21.97 -10.59 -18.38
N SER A 432 -21.78 -10.67 -17.05
CA SER A 432 -21.79 -11.93 -16.31
C SER A 432 -23.13 -12.65 -16.42
N ILE A 433 -24.26 -11.93 -16.28
CA ILE A 433 -25.60 -12.50 -16.45
C ILE A 433 -25.82 -13.02 -17.88
N LEU A 434 -25.41 -12.25 -18.89
CA LEU A 434 -25.49 -12.66 -20.28
C LEU A 434 -24.65 -13.91 -20.56
N MET A 435 -23.41 -13.96 -20.07
CA MET A 435 -22.52 -15.12 -20.24
C MET A 435 -23.09 -16.36 -19.57
N ALA A 436 -23.61 -16.22 -18.36
CA ALA A 436 -24.27 -17.31 -17.64
C ALA A 436 -25.51 -17.82 -18.39
N SER A 437 -26.38 -16.93 -18.88
CA SER A 437 -27.61 -17.28 -19.62
C SER A 437 -27.30 -17.99 -20.95
N LEU A 438 -26.21 -17.63 -21.61
CA LEU A 438 -25.77 -18.29 -22.84
C LEU A 438 -25.02 -19.60 -22.59
N GLY A 439 -24.82 -19.99 -21.33
CA GLY A 439 -24.11 -21.21 -20.94
C GLY A 439 -22.64 -21.21 -21.41
N ILE A 440 -22.02 -20.02 -21.47
CA ILE A 440 -20.64 -19.87 -21.97
C ILE A 440 -19.65 -20.54 -21.03
N PHE A 441 -19.88 -20.45 -19.72
CA PHE A 441 -18.99 -21.06 -18.71
C PHE A 441 -19.10 -22.59 -18.64
N THR A 442 -20.19 -23.16 -19.15
CA THR A 442 -20.41 -24.61 -19.11
C THR A 442 -19.92 -25.36 -20.35
N LYS A 443 -19.58 -24.62 -21.42
CA LYS A 443 -19.16 -25.20 -22.70
C LYS A 443 -17.80 -24.63 -23.12
N PRO A 444 -16.71 -25.43 -23.11
CA PRO A 444 -15.37 -24.95 -23.44
C PRO A 444 -15.26 -24.32 -24.83
N GLU A 445 -16.09 -24.74 -25.78
CA GLU A 445 -16.12 -24.17 -27.13
C GLU A 445 -16.60 -22.71 -27.19
N ARG A 446 -17.35 -22.25 -26.18
CA ARG A 446 -17.90 -20.89 -26.09
C ARG A 446 -17.07 -19.97 -25.21
N THR A 447 -16.16 -20.52 -24.42
CA THR A 447 -15.31 -19.77 -23.49
C THR A 447 -14.54 -18.63 -24.14
N PRO A 448 -14.00 -18.75 -25.39
CA PRO A 448 -13.27 -17.64 -26.01
C PRO A 448 -14.11 -16.36 -26.19
N PHE A 449 -15.43 -16.46 -26.33
CA PHE A 449 -16.30 -15.28 -26.43
C PHE A 449 -16.39 -14.47 -25.15
N SER A 450 -16.21 -15.11 -23.99
CA SER A 450 -16.19 -14.39 -22.71
C SER A 450 -15.02 -13.41 -22.62
N ALA A 451 -13.92 -13.63 -23.34
CA ALA A 451 -12.78 -12.75 -23.38
C ALA A 451 -13.07 -11.34 -23.94
N PHE A 452 -14.19 -11.11 -24.60
CA PHE A 452 -14.64 -9.77 -24.99
C PHE A 452 -15.22 -8.96 -23.83
N PHE A 453 -15.80 -9.64 -22.83
CA PHE A 453 -16.66 -9.01 -21.82
C PHE A 453 -16.15 -9.18 -20.39
N GLU A 454 -15.45 -10.26 -20.08
CA GLU A 454 -15.02 -10.57 -18.72
C GLU A 454 -13.52 -10.85 -18.58
N PRO A 455 -12.83 -10.17 -17.65
CA PRO A 455 -11.42 -10.44 -17.37
C PRO A 455 -11.18 -11.84 -16.79
N SER A 456 -12.16 -12.43 -16.12
CA SER A 456 -12.08 -13.80 -15.57
C SER A 456 -11.86 -14.88 -16.63
N ALA A 457 -12.31 -14.65 -17.88
CA ALA A 457 -12.04 -15.54 -19.00
C ALA A 457 -10.56 -15.79 -19.26
N ILE A 458 -9.70 -14.86 -18.86
CA ILE A 458 -8.26 -14.94 -19.05
C ILE A 458 -7.65 -16.11 -18.27
N TYR A 459 -8.22 -16.46 -17.12
CA TYR A 459 -7.77 -17.61 -16.32
C TYR A 459 -8.06 -18.95 -17.02
N LEU A 460 -9.04 -18.97 -17.92
CA LEU A 460 -9.41 -20.15 -18.72
C LEU A 460 -8.59 -20.30 -20.00
N LEU A 461 -7.72 -19.33 -20.30
CA LEU A 461 -6.85 -19.36 -21.46
C LEU A 461 -5.70 -20.35 -21.25
N ASP A 462 -5.84 -21.53 -21.75
CA ASP A 462 -4.84 -22.59 -21.80
C ASP A 462 -4.59 -23.07 -23.25
N HIS A 463 -3.76 -24.09 -23.39
CA HIS A 463 -3.44 -24.65 -24.71
C HIS A 463 -4.69 -25.18 -25.41
N SER A 464 -5.60 -25.80 -24.69
CA SER A 464 -6.82 -26.40 -25.24
C SER A 464 -7.81 -25.34 -25.70
N ALA A 465 -8.04 -24.31 -24.87
CA ALA A 465 -8.91 -23.20 -25.20
C ALA A 465 -8.37 -22.34 -26.37
N TRP A 466 -7.05 -22.15 -26.42
CA TRP A 466 -6.41 -21.45 -27.53
C TRP A 466 -6.52 -22.22 -28.85
N ALA A 467 -6.25 -23.53 -28.83
CA ALA A 467 -6.27 -24.38 -30.02
C ALA A 467 -7.67 -24.44 -30.67
N LEU A 468 -8.72 -24.32 -29.86
CA LEU A 468 -10.09 -24.37 -30.35
C LEU A 468 -10.42 -23.16 -31.26
N ARG A 469 -10.05 -21.94 -30.89
CA ARG A 469 -10.41 -20.72 -31.64
C ARG A 469 -9.44 -19.56 -31.42
N PRO A 470 -8.21 -19.65 -31.91
CA PRO A 470 -7.18 -18.63 -31.68
C PRO A 470 -7.58 -17.25 -32.25
N ALA A 471 -8.30 -17.23 -33.37
CA ALA A 471 -8.75 -15.99 -33.98
C ALA A 471 -9.69 -15.18 -33.09
N ILE A 472 -10.54 -15.83 -32.28
CA ILE A 472 -11.44 -15.14 -31.37
C ILE A 472 -10.67 -14.51 -30.21
N TRP A 473 -9.68 -15.20 -29.67
CA TRP A 473 -8.81 -14.66 -28.63
C TRP A 473 -8.04 -13.43 -29.13
N ILE A 474 -7.45 -13.51 -30.32
CA ILE A 474 -6.76 -12.38 -30.93
C ILE A 474 -7.73 -11.22 -31.16
N ALA A 475 -8.93 -11.49 -31.71
CA ALA A 475 -9.93 -10.46 -31.93
C ALA A 475 -10.36 -9.79 -30.61
N ALA A 476 -10.56 -10.57 -29.55
CA ALA A 476 -10.89 -10.04 -28.23
C ALA A 476 -9.77 -9.13 -27.67
N PHE A 477 -8.52 -9.55 -27.81
CA PHE A 477 -7.36 -8.74 -27.43
C PHE A 477 -7.27 -7.42 -28.19
N VAL A 478 -7.39 -7.48 -29.51
CA VAL A 478 -7.38 -6.29 -30.36
C VAL A 478 -8.54 -5.36 -30.01
N ALA A 479 -9.74 -5.91 -29.75
CA ALA A 479 -10.90 -5.13 -29.37
C ALA A 479 -10.66 -4.30 -28.08
N GLN A 480 -9.97 -4.85 -27.08
CA GLN A 480 -9.62 -4.09 -25.86
C GLN A 480 -8.75 -2.89 -26.19
N TRP A 481 -7.70 -3.07 -27.02
CA TRP A 481 -6.80 -1.98 -27.41
C TRP A 481 -7.46 -0.95 -28.33
N VAL A 482 -8.41 -1.38 -29.17
CA VAL A 482 -9.23 -0.45 -29.95
C VAL A 482 -10.07 0.42 -29.02
N LEU A 483 -10.69 -0.15 -27.98
CA LEU A 483 -11.43 0.62 -26.99
C LEU A 483 -10.53 1.59 -26.21
N VAL A 484 -9.32 1.18 -25.84
CA VAL A 484 -8.33 2.08 -25.23
C VAL A 484 -8.04 3.26 -26.15
N ALA A 485 -7.77 3.02 -27.43
CA ALA A 485 -7.50 4.06 -28.41
C ALA A 485 -8.71 5.01 -28.59
N VAL A 486 -9.93 4.48 -28.61
CA VAL A 486 -11.17 5.28 -28.66
C VAL A 486 -11.26 6.20 -27.43
N PHE A 487 -11.06 5.67 -26.22
CA PHE A 487 -11.13 6.49 -25.01
C PHE A 487 -10.01 7.54 -24.93
N ILE A 488 -8.80 7.25 -25.40
CA ILE A 488 -7.72 8.25 -25.56
C ILE A 488 -8.16 9.35 -26.54
N GLY A 489 -8.78 8.99 -27.67
CA GLY A 489 -9.30 9.94 -28.64
C GLY A 489 -10.37 10.87 -28.03
N LEU A 490 -11.34 10.30 -27.32
CA LEU A 490 -12.40 11.05 -26.64
C LEU A 490 -11.85 11.96 -25.53
N GLU A 491 -10.84 11.49 -24.83
CA GLU A 491 -10.14 12.28 -23.82
C GLU A 491 -9.43 13.48 -24.43
N ARG A 492 -8.69 13.29 -25.53
CA ARG A 492 -8.01 14.38 -26.24
C ARG A 492 -9.00 15.45 -26.72
N GLN A 493 -10.11 15.05 -27.34
CA GLN A 493 -11.17 15.97 -27.71
C GLN A 493 -11.67 16.80 -26.53
N THR A 494 -11.88 16.14 -25.37
CA THR A 494 -12.32 16.84 -24.16
C THR A 494 -11.28 17.83 -23.63
N ILE A 495 -9.98 17.51 -23.77
CA ILE A 495 -8.87 18.39 -23.38
C ILE A 495 -8.79 19.59 -24.35
N GLU A 496 -8.91 19.39 -25.65
CA GLU A 496 -8.95 20.46 -26.66
C GLU A 496 -10.12 21.44 -26.44
N GLU A 497 -11.31 20.91 -26.06
CA GLU A 497 -12.44 21.77 -25.64
C GLU A 497 -12.09 22.59 -24.38
N LEU A 498 -11.32 22.03 -23.46
CA LEU A 498 -10.86 22.74 -22.26
C LEU A 498 -9.84 23.82 -22.60
N GLU A 499 -8.93 23.57 -23.52
CA GLU A 499 -7.95 24.54 -24.01
C GLU A 499 -8.63 25.73 -24.67
N SER A 500 -9.57 25.46 -25.59
CA SER A 500 -10.34 26.50 -26.25
C SER A 500 -11.15 27.37 -25.27
N SER A 501 -11.73 26.73 -24.25
CA SER A 501 -12.46 27.42 -23.19
C SER A 501 -11.56 28.22 -22.22
N ALA A 502 -10.29 27.82 -22.07
CA ALA A 502 -9.32 28.49 -21.21
C ALA A 502 -8.68 29.70 -21.89
N SER A 503 -8.54 29.67 -23.22
CA SER A 503 -7.98 30.74 -24.05
C SER A 503 -9.02 31.83 -24.43
N ALA A 504 -10.33 31.54 -24.27
CA ALA A 504 -11.37 32.56 -24.48
C ALA A 504 -11.19 33.72 -23.47
N PRO A 505 -11.11 34.98 -23.92
CA PRO A 505 -11.04 36.12 -23.02
C PRO A 505 -12.22 36.07 -22.06
N ALA A 506 -11.96 36.29 -20.75
CA ALA A 506 -13.02 36.34 -19.76
C ALA A 506 -14.04 37.39 -20.24
N ALA A 507 -15.25 36.95 -20.57
CA ALA A 507 -16.32 37.91 -20.89
C ALA A 507 -16.41 38.85 -19.70
N LEU A 508 -16.11 40.14 -19.95
CA LEU A 508 -16.29 41.19 -18.95
C LEU A 508 -17.71 41.03 -18.41
N PRO A 509 -17.90 41.02 -17.09
CA PRO A 509 -19.26 41.02 -16.55
C PRO A 509 -19.97 42.21 -17.19
N VAL A 510 -21.02 41.94 -17.95
CA VAL A 510 -21.90 42.98 -18.45
C VAL A 510 -22.32 43.75 -17.21
N ALA A 511 -21.74 44.94 -17.04
CA ALA A 511 -22.15 45.83 -15.99
C ALA A 511 -23.67 45.96 -16.13
N ALA A 512 -24.37 45.54 -15.07
CA ALA A 512 -25.79 45.75 -14.98
C ALA A 512 -26.03 47.25 -15.21
N GLN A 513 -26.44 47.57 -16.43
CA GLN A 513 -27.05 48.87 -16.72
C GLN A 513 -28.40 48.82 -16.06
N THR A 514 -28.52 49.62 -15.05
CA THR A 514 -29.61 50.38 -14.43
C THR A 514 -29.60 50.26 -12.93
#